data_9f6e9cbb03c8f257dbe2d3b779dca609
#
_entry.id   9f6e9cbb03c8f257dbe2d3b779dca609
#
_cell.length_a   1.000
_cell.length_b   1.000
_cell.length_c   1.000
_cell.angle_alpha   90.00
_cell.angle_beta   90.00
_cell.angle_gamma   90.00
#
_symmetry.space_group_name_H-M   'P 1'
#
loop_
_entity.id
_entity.type
_entity.pdbx_description
1 polymer ?
#
loop_
_entity_poly.entity_id
_entity_poly.type
_entity_poly.pdbx_seq_one_letter_code
_entity_poly.pdbx_strand_id
1 'polypeptide(L)'
;MNQEKQYIRKRIWKARFQSIAFYICRIFPIKKNKIVFCCIEGTTGYSCNPKYIAEELIRRNKQESDGKKRFKLVWLVNDMSKSFPKEIQVVHNSLWNRAYQLSTAGFWIDNSRKQLEARKRKGQIYIQTWHAKLGFKPTCLDRGASFSKIAYLVSKHDSDLVDYWLSNSDWYDKTLPTGSLYNGKTLRTGSPRCDILVKAKNTPGFKDAVKRQICEKQEISVENQHVEDIHFLMYAPTFRGGSQETNRSIEVGDHFPDYKLVKDALEKRFGGTWYILLRLHPQLVARHMQSGCKSEYIVDVSREDDMYEILAGCDAFMTDYSSAAFDAAVMEIPIFLYCDDYDTYEQERGKLLWDLNSDTLPFILTTHNLELQKKVEKFDSASYNTSLKKMVIDTNMQEDGKAARNVVEHICSS
;
A
#
# COMPACT_ATOMS: atom_id res chain seq x y z
N MET A 1 13.72 -26.69 18.04
CA MET A 1 12.30 -27.02 18.42
C MET A 1 11.87 -26.46 19.78
N ASN A 2 12.73 -26.39 20.79
CA ASN A 2 12.34 -25.89 22.13
C ASN A 2 12.23 -24.34 22.22
N GLN A 3 13.12 -23.61 21.54
CA GLN A 3 13.17 -22.14 21.57
C GLN A 3 11.96 -21.50 20.86
N GLU A 4 11.56 -21.99 19.69
CA GLU A 4 10.38 -21.49 18.96
C GLU A 4 9.10 -21.69 19.78
N LYS A 5 8.90 -22.88 20.35
CA LYS A 5 7.74 -23.15 21.21
C LYS A 5 7.70 -22.20 22.41
N GLN A 6 8.86 -21.93 23.02
CA GLN A 6 8.99 -21.00 24.16
C GLN A 6 8.68 -19.57 23.73
N TYR A 7 9.18 -19.12 22.59
CA TYR A 7 8.89 -17.80 22.01
C TYR A 7 7.38 -17.62 21.76
N ILE A 8 6.73 -18.60 21.08
CA ILE A 8 5.28 -18.57 20.83
C ILE A 8 4.49 -18.50 22.14
N ARG A 9 4.85 -19.33 23.14
CA ARG A 9 4.18 -19.29 24.46
C ARG A 9 4.31 -17.91 25.11
N LYS A 10 5.50 -17.30 25.13
CA LYS A 10 5.71 -15.94 25.64
C LYS A 10 4.84 -14.91 24.92
N ARG A 11 4.77 -14.98 23.57
CA ARG A 11 3.93 -14.07 22.77
C ARG A 11 2.45 -14.21 23.10
N ILE A 12 1.94 -15.43 23.24
CA ILE A 12 0.55 -15.70 23.60
C ILE A 12 0.24 -15.19 25.02
N TRP A 13 1.12 -15.45 25.99
CA TRP A 13 0.94 -14.96 27.35
C TRP A 13 0.95 -13.43 27.42
N LYS A 14 1.90 -12.79 26.74
CA LYS A 14 1.95 -11.33 26.64
C LYS A 14 0.63 -10.79 26.04
N ALA A 15 0.16 -11.37 24.96
CA ALA A 15 -1.08 -10.94 24.33
C ALA A 15 -2.31 -11.15 25.23
N ARG A 16 -2.39 -12.26 25.96
CA ARG A 16 -3.46 -12.49 26.97
C ARG A 16 -3.43 -11.44 28.07
N PHE A 17 -2.26 -11.11 28.60
CA PHE A 17 -2.13 -10.05 29.58
C PHE A 17 -2.53 -8.69 29.01
N GLN A 18 -2.04 -8.34 27.83
CA GLN A 18 -2.41 -7.09 27.16
C GLN A 18 -3.90 -6.99 26.80
N SER A 19 -4.56 -8.13 26.55
CA SER A 19 -6.01 -8.14 26.26
C SER A 19 -6.87 -7.72 27.46
N ILE A 20 -6.34 -7.75 28.68
CA ILE A 20 -7.02 -7.27 29.88
C ILE A 20 -7.42 -5.80 29.72
N ALA A 21 -6.57 -4.98 29.08
CA ALA A 21 -6.89 -3.58 28.79
C ALA A 21 -8.15 -3.45 27.93
N PHE A 22 -8.33 -4.33 26.93
CA PHE A 22 -9.54 -4.35 26.11
C PHE A 22 -10.78 -4.76 26.91
N TYR A 23 -10.67 -5.71 27.84
CA TYR A 23 -11.80 -6.11 28.69
C TYR A 23 -12.17 -5.01 29.70
N ILE A 24 -11.20 -4.34 30.30
CA ILE A 24 -11.45 -3.17 31.18
C ILE A 24 -12.15 -2.06 30.39
N CYS A 25 -11.69 -1.75 29.18
CA CYS A 25 -12.30 -0.70 28.36
C CYS A 25 -13.75 -1.02 27.91
N ARG A 26 -14.25 -2.25 28.09
CA ARG A 26 -15.64 -2.61 27.81
C ARG A 26 -16.67 -2.01 28.77
N ILE A 27 -16.23 -1.43 29.90
CA ILE A 27 -17.11 -0.65 30.78
C ILE A 27 -17.70 0.58 30.05
N PHE A 28 -17.00 1.09 29.05
CA PHE A 28 -17.48 2.19 28.23
C PHE A 28 -18.41 1.70 27.10
N PRO A 29 -19.47 2.44 26.76
CA PRO A 29 -20.37 2.06 25.68
C PRO A 29 -19.71 2.16 24.30
N ILE A 30 -20.21 1.36 23.36
CA ILE A 30 -19.86 1.49 21.94
C ILE A 30 -20.54 2.74 21.38
N LYS A 31 -19.77 3.64 20.78
CA LYS A 31 -20.24 4.82 20.05
C LYS A 31 -20.38 4.44 18.59
N LYS A 32 -21.63 4.18 18.15
CA LYS A 32 -21.92 3.68 16.80
C LYS A 32 -21.36 4.55 15.66
N ASN A 33 -21.30 5.87 15.86
CA ASN A 33 -20.76 6.80 14.88
C ASN A 33 -19.25 7.06 15.04
N LYS A 34 -18.54 6.33 15.89
CA LYS A 34 -17.09 6.45 16.03
C LYS A 34 -16.39 5.45 15.12
N ILE A 35 -15.47 5.96 14.31
CA ILE A 35 -14.65 5.16 13.40
C ILE A 35 -13.20 5.32 13.84
N VAL A 36 -12.50 4.19 14.02
CA VAL A 36 -11.08 4.18 14.36
C VAL A 36 -10.28 3.65 13.18
N PHE A 37 -9.34 4.46 12.73
CA PHE A 37 -8.41 4.15 11.65
C PHE A 37 -7.04 3.77 12.21
N CYS A 38 -6.35 2.89 11.49
CA CYS A 38 -4.93 2.62 11.68
C CYS A 38 -4.32 2.27 10.31
N CYS A 39 -3.07 2.66 10.09
CA CYS A 39 -2.36 2.34 8.85
C CYS A 39 -1.01 1.72 9.19
N ILE A 40 -0.71 0.54 8.62
CA ILE A 40 0.53 -0.23 8.81
C ILE A 40 0.93 -0.27 10.31
N GLU A 41 0.05 -0.81 11.14
CA GLU A 41 0.25 -0.91 12.60
C GLU A 41 0.53 0.44 13.30
N GLY A 42 0.13 1.56 12.68
CA GLY A 42 0.38 2.92 13.17
C GLY A 42 1.76 3.47 12.85
N THR A 43 2.56 2.79 12.02
CA THR A 43 3.92 3.22 11.66
C THR A 43 3.96 4.26 10.55
N THR A 44 2.93 4.29 9.70
CA THR A 44 2.77 5.32 8.65
C THR A 44 1.81 6.42 9.13
N GLY A 45 1.94 7.61 8.54
CA GLY A 45 1.05 8.73 8.79
C GLY A 45 -0.30 8.60 8.07
N TYR A 46 -0.81 9.72 7.56
CA TYR A 46 -2.09 9.82 6.86
C TYR A 46 -1.95 9.32 5.42
N SER A 47 -2.27 8.03 5.19
CA SER A 47 -1.94 7.37 3.93
C SER A 47 -2.80 6.15 3.62
N CYS A 48 -2.64 5.63 2.40
CA CYS A 48 -3.20 4.39 1.91
C CYS A 48 -4.76 4.35 1.98
N ASN A 49 -5.37 3.16 1.86
CA ASN A 49 -6.83 2.99 1.84
C ASN A 49 -7.57 3.71 2.99
N PRO A 50 -7.09 3.65 4.25
CA PRO A 50 -7.76 4.34 5.35
C PRO A 50 -7.86 5.86 5.16
N LYS A 51 -6.85 6.51 4.53
CA LYS A 51 -6.86 7.94 4.24
C LYS A 51 -8.03 8.33 3.33
N TYR A 52 -8.17 7.69 2.19
CA TYR A 52 -9.21 8.04 1.21
C TYR A 52 -10.62 7.78 1.73
N ILE A 53 -10.80 6.74 2.58
CA ILE A 53 -12.06 6.52 3.29
C ILE A 53 -12.32 7.65 4.29
N ALA A 54 -11.31 8.11 5.03
CA ALA A 54 -11.45 9.20 5.97
C ALA A 54 -11.76 10.53 5.26
N GLU A 55 -11.15 10.81 4.10
CA GLU A 55 -11.45 12.00 3.27
C GLU A 55 -12.91 12.02 2.81
N GLU A 56 -13.42 10.89 2.34
CA GLU A 56 -14.85 10.80 1.94
C GLU A 56 -15.78 10.99 3.13
N LEU A 57 -15.46 10.47 4.32
CA LEU A 57 -16.23 10.70 5.55
C LEU A 57 -16.17 12.17 5.99
N ILE A 58 -15.01 12.83 5.87
CA ILE A 58 -14.86 14.27 6.14
C ILE A 58 -15.74 15.07 5.17
N ARG A 59 -15.71 14.73 3.88
CA ARG A 59 -16.53 15.36 2.85
C ARG A 59 -18.02 15.24 3.18
N ARG A 60 -18.49 14.04 3.55
CA ARG A 60 -19.90 13.81 3.94
C ARG A 60 -20.26 14.55 5.21
N ASN A 61 -19.43 14.52 6.25
CA ASN A 61 -19.65 15.25 7.48
C ASN A 61 -19.82 16.76 7.26
N LYS A 62 -19.18 17.34 6.21
CA LYS A 62 -19.31 18.75 5.82
C LYS A 62 -20.60 19.04 5.04
N GLN A 63 -21.14 18.05 4.33
CA GLN A 63 -22.36 18.19 3.52
C GLN A 63 -23.65 17.96 4.31
N GLU A 64 -23.58 17.26 5.45
CA GLU A 64 -24.75 17.01 6.28
C GLU A 64 -25.14 18.28 7.05
N SER A 65 -26.23 18.89 6.61
CA SER A 65 -26.96 19.93 7.35
C SER A 65 -27.66 19.32 8.58
N ASP A 66 -27.89 20.17 9.60
CA ASP A 66 -28.42 19.86 10.94
C ASP A 66 -29.31 18.62 11.07
N GLY A 67 -28.92 17.72 11.98
CA GLY A 67 -29.75 16.60 12.48
C GLY A 67 -29.29 15.19 12.14
N LYS A 68 -28.36 14.99 11.20
CA LYS A 68 -27.83 13.67 10.89
C LYS A 68 -26.54 13.35 11.68
N LYS A 69 -26.34 12.07 11.99
CA LYS A 69 -25.17 11.59 12.73
C LYS A 69 -23.86 11.91 12.00
N ARG A 70 -23.11 12.86 12.49
CA ARG A 70 -21.73 13.07 12.06
C ARG A 70 -20.82 11.95 12.61
N PHE A 71 -19.93 11.43 11.77
CA PHE A 71 -18.94 10.46 12.18
C PHE A 71 -17.81 11.12 12.95
N LYS A 72 -17.43 10.52 14.08
CA LYS A 72 -16.25 10.89 14.85
C LYS A 72 -15.07 10.04 14.37
N LEU A 73 -14.09 10.69 13.75
CA LEU A 73 -12.92 10.03 13.16
C LEU A 73 -11.76 10.06 14.14
N VAL A 74 -11.18 8.92 14.42
CA VAL A 74 -10.02 8.75 15.31
C VAL A 74 -8.94 7.99 14.57
N TRP A 75 -7.71 8.49 14.61
CA TRP A 75 -6.57 7.82 13.97
C TRP A 75 -5.51 7.40 14.99
N LEU A 76 -5.15 6.12 14.98
CA LEU A 76 -4.08 5.58 15.80
C LEU A 76 -2.76 5.66 15.05
N VAL A 77 -1.77 6.35 15.62
CA VAL A 77 -0.44 6.53 15.03
C VAL A 77 0.65 6.40 16.10
N ASN A 78 1.82 5.90 15.73
CA ASN A 78 2.96 5.79 16.64
C ASN A 78 3.75 7.10 16.74
N ASP A 79 3.86 7.82 15.61
CA ASP A 79 4.56 9.11 15.53
C ASP A 79 3.54 10.26 15.52
N MET A 80 3.45 10.97 16.63
CA MET A 80 2.51 12.09 16.82
C MET A 80 2.94 13.38 16.09
N SER A 81 4.12 13.42 15.48
CA SER A 81 4.58 14.55 14.66
C SER A 81 3.99 14.55 13.25
N LYS A 82 3.35 13.46 12.84
CA LYS A 82 2.71 13.33 11.53
C LYS A 82 1.51 14.26 11.39
N SER A 83 1.32 14.80 10.18
CA SER A 83 0.23 15.73 9.87
C SER A 83 -1.06 14.99 9.51
N PHE A 84 -2.19 15.49 10.03
CA PHE A 84 -3.54 14.98 9.76
C PHE A 84 -4.53 16.11 9.56
N PRO A 85 -5.64 15.92 8.83
CA PRO A 85 -6.74 16.86 8.80
C PRO A 85 -7.29 17.16 10.19
N LYS A 86 -7.68 18.42 10.43
CA LYS A 86 -8.21 18.88 11.74
C LYS A 86 -9.48 18.16 12.20
N GLU A 87 -10.21 17.56 11.28
CA GLU A 87 -11.42 16.77 11.53
C GLU A 87 -11.13 15.41 12.16
N ILE A 88 -9.86 14.99 12.18
CA ILE A 88 -9.43 13.69 12.71
C ILE A 88 -8.81 13.88 14.09
N GLN A 89 -9.33 13.17 15.08
CA GLN A 89 -8.69 13.06 16.38
C GLN A 89 -7.48 12.09 16.29
N VAL A 90 -6.28 12.62 16.34
CA VAL A 90 -5.05 11.81 16.35
C VAL A 90 -4.77 11.32 17.76
N VAL A 91 -4.43 10.04 17.90
CA VAL A 91 -4.18 9.39 19.19
C VAL A 91 -2.95 8.49 19.08
N HIS A 92 -2.01 8.64 20.04
CA HIS A 92 -0.85 7.76 20.09
C HIS A 92 -1.26 6.29 20.28
N ASN A 93 -0.72 5.38 19.46
CA ASN A 93 -1.06 3.96 19.40
C ASN A 93 -0.45 3.14 20.56
N SER A 94 -0.55 3.63 21.80
CA SER A 94 -0.20 2.87 23.01
C SER A 94 -1.22 1.76 23.29
N LEU A 95 -0.88 0.79 24.13
CA LEU A 95 -1.78 -0.30 24.48
C LEU A 95 -3.14 0.20 25.03
N TRP A 96 -3.13 1.12 26.00
CA TRP A 96 -4.34 1.61 26.63
C TRP A 96 -5.17 2.49 25.71
N ASN A 97 -4.52 3.37 24.95
CA ASN A 97 -5.21 4.19 23.95
C ASN A 97 -5.86 3.30 22.89
N ARG A 98 -5.11 2.35 22.33
CA ARG A 98 -5.62 1.39 21.34
C ARG A 98 -6.80 0.60 21.91
N ALA A 99 -6.67 0.05 23.11
CA ALA A 99 -7.74 -0.70 23.76
C ALA A 99 -9.01 0.15 23.97
N TYR A 100 -8.86 1.38 24.46
CA TYR A 100 -9.99 2.29 24.65
C TYR A 100 -10.64 2.70 23.34
N GLN A 101 -9.83 3.14 22.36
CA GLN A 101 -10.36 3.62 21.10
C GLN A 101 -11.10 2.51 20.34
N LEU A 102 -10.50 1.33 20.25
CA LEU A 102 -11.10 0.18 19.56
C LEU A 102 -12.30 -0.39 20.32
N SER A 103 -12.26 -0.50 21.67
CA SER A 103 -13.39 -1.03 22.44
C SER A 103 -14.64 -0.15 22.41
N THR A 104 -14.49 1.15 22.12
CA THR A 104 -15.58 2.13 22.10
C THR A 104 -16.00 2.57 20.70
N ALA A 105 -15.34 2.08 19.64
CA ALA A 105 -15.68 2.40 18.25
C ALA A 105 -16.83 1.53 17.73
N GLY A 106 -17.68 2.10 16.87
CA GLY A 106 -18.62 1.34 16.06
C GLY A 106 -17.91 0.63 14.91
N PHE A 107 -16.90 1.28 14.32
CA PHE A 107 -16.18 0.75 13.18
C PHE A 107 -14.66 0.79 13.40
N TRP A 108 -13.99 -0.27 12.95
CA TRP A 108 -12.54 -0.36 12.82
C TRP A 108 -12.18 -0.39 11.33
N ILE A 109 -11.23 0.43 10.91
CA ILE A 109 -10.71 0.45 9.54
C ILE A 109 -9.20 0.34 9.61
N ASP A 110 -8.64 -0.71 9.04
CA ASP A 110 -7.20 -0.97 9.05
C ASP A 110 -6.74 -1.53 7.70
N ASN A 111 -5.47 -1.36 7.38
CA ASN A 111 -4.82 -1.97 6.22
C ASN A 111 -3.70 -2.95 6.59
N SER A 112 -3.61 -3.29 7.87
CA SER A 112 -2.66 -4.24 8.44
C SER A 112 -3.34 -5.13 9.49
N ARG A 113 -2.65 -6.19 9.92
CA ARG A 113 -3.24 -7.15 10.85
C ARG A 113 -3.30 -6.62 12.27
N LYS A 114 -4.39 -6.88 12.96
CA LYS A 114 -4.48 -6.69 14.41
C LYS A 114 -3.62 -7.72 15.14
N GLN A 115 -2.95 -7.27 16.17
CA GLN A 115 -2.15 -8.14 17.02
C GLN A 115 -3.02 -9.00 17.93
N LEU A 116 -2.44 -10.07 18.48
CA LEU A 116 -3.13 -11.11 19.25
C LEU A 116 -3.91 -10.61 20.50
N GLU A 117 -3.60 -9.41 21.00
CA GLU A 117 -4.31 -8.82 22.15
C GLU A 117 -5.64 -8.15 21.77
N ALA A 118 -5.86 -7.81 20.52
CA ALA A 118 -7.09 -7.11 20.10
C ALA A 118 -8.35 -7.94 20.38
N ARG A 119 -9.41 -7.28 20.86
CA ARG A 119 -10.66 -7.93 21.23
C ARG A 119 -11.86 -7.10 20.73
N LYS A 120 -12.46 -7.52 19.61
CA LYS A 120 -13.69 -6.92 19.08
C LYS A 120 -14.90 -7.29 19.94
N ARG A 121 -15.87 -6.40 20.04
CA ARG A 121 -17.15 -6.64 20.75
C ARG A 121 -18.26 -6.94 19.76
N LYS A 122 -19.28 -7.65 20.20
CA LYS A 122 -20.52 -7.77 19.43
C LYS A 122 -21.11 -6.37 19.17
N GLY A 123 -21.54 -6.11 17.94
CA GLY A 123 -22.07 -4.80 17.52
C GLY A 123 -21.00 -3.81 17.06
N GLN A 124 -19.74 -4.22 16.92
CA GLN A 124 -18.70 -3.49 16.22
C GLN A 124 -18.45 -4.12 14.85
N ILE A 125 -18.13 -3.31 13.86
CA ILE A 125 -17.79 -3.75 12.50
C ILE A 125 -16.31 -3.47 12.24
N TYR A 126 -15.58 -4.49 11.76
CA TYR A 126 -14.20 -4.36 11.33
C TYR A 126 -14.10 -4.56 9.82
N ILE A 127 -13.68 -3.51 9.13
CA ILE A 127 -13.41 -3.51 7.69
C ILE A 127 -11.90 -3.58 7.49
N GLN A 128 -11.40 -4.70 6.97
CA GLN A 128 -10.01 -4.86 6.58
C GLN A 128 -9.84 -4.36 5.14
N THR A 129 -9.07 -3.30 4.97
CA THR A 129 -8.83 -2.72 3.65
C THR A 129 -7.64 -3.35 2.94
N TRP A 130 -6.73 -3.93 3.74
CA TRP A 130 -5.42 -4.41 3.31
C TRP A 130 -4.63 -3.36 2.50
N HIS A 131 -3.41 -3.69 2.12
CA HIS A 131 -2.52 -2.79 1.38
C HIS A 131 -1.95 -3.43 0.11
N ALA A 132 -2.48 -4.58 -0.29
CA ALA A 132 -2.16 -5.26 -1.54
C ALA A 132 -3.37 -6.10 -1.95
N LYS A 133 -3.86 -5.94 -3.18
CA LYS A 133 -4.93 -6.77 -3.73
C LYS A 133 -4.31 -7.84 -4.64
N LEU A 134 -4.01 -7.50 -5.88
CA LEU A 134 -3.15 -8.32 -6.70
C LEU A 134 -1.70 -8.14 -6.22
N GLY A 135 -0.90 -9.17 -6.34
CA GLY A 135 0.50 -9.10 -5.90
C GLY A 135 1.30 -10.32 -6.34
N PHE A 136 2.61 -10.15 -6.43
CA PHE A 136 3.51 -11.22 -6.88
C PHE A 136 3.85 -12.22 -5.77
N LYS A 137 3.93 -11.74 -4.52
CA LYS A 137 4.49 -12.52 -3.40
C LYS A 137 3.47 -13.44 -2.77
N PRO A 138 3.83 -14.69 -2.48
CA PRO A 138 2.99 -15.57 -1.69
C PRO A 138 2.82 -15.01 -0.27
N THR A 139 1.63 -15.17 0.29
CA THR A 139 1.30 -14.74 1.65
C THR A 139 0.66 -15.90 2.42
N CYS A 140 0.76 -15.88 3.73
CA CYS A 140 0.20 -16.91 4.63
C CYS A 140 0.48 -18.36 4.17
N LEU A 141 -0.55 -19.15 3.87
CA LEU A 141 -0.41 -20.56 3.50
C LEU A 141 0.31 -20.75 2.15
N ASP A 142 0.19 -19.79 1.25
CA ASP A 142 0.86 -19.86 -0.06
C ASP A 142 2.40 -19.83 0.07
N ARG A 143 2.92 -19.40 1.24
CA ARG A 143 4.35 -19.45 1.57
C ARG A 143 4.84 -20.85 1.96
N GLY A 144 3.96 -21.84 2.09
CA GLY A 144 4.31 -23.19 2.49
C GLY A 144 5.09 -23.25 3.82
N ALA A 145 6.20 -23.97 3.84
CA ALA A 145 7.02 -24.18 5.05
C ALA A 145 7.65 -22.92 5.62
N SER A 146 7.78 -21.84 4.83
CA SER A 146 8.31 -20.55 5.31
C SER A 146 7.28 -19.70 6.10
N PHE A 147 6.03 -20.17 6.23
CA PHE A 147 4.99 -19.49 7.01
C PHE A 147 5.07 -19.93 8.48
N SER A 148 5.63 -19.08 9.33
CA SER A 148 5.86 -19.39 10.73
C SER A 148 4.56 -19.56 11.53
N LYS A 149 4.59 -20.39 12.57
CA LYS A 149 3.42 -20.65 13.43
C LYS A 149 2.91 -19.39 14.12
N ILE A 150 3.80 -18.47 14.52
CA ILE A 150 3.37 -17.21 15.15
C ILE A 150 2.68 -16.30 14.12
N ALA A 151 3.17 -16.24 12.88
CA ALA A 151 2.53 -15.49 11.81
C ALA A 151 1.14 -16.07 11.47
N TYR A 152 1.00 -17.42 11.48
CA TYR A 152 -0.30 -18.08 11.34
C TYR A 152 -1.27 -17.64 12.44
N LEU A 153 -0.84 -17.68 13.71
CA LEU A 153 -1.70 -17.30 14.85
C LEU A 153 -2.16 -15.85 14.78
N VAL A 154 -1.27 -14.92 14.42
CA VAL A 154 -1.63 -13.49 14.25
C VAL A 154 -2.57 -13.31 13.08
N SER A 155 -2.28 -13.95 11.93
CA SER A 155 -3.11 -13.84 10.73
C SER A 155 -4.51 -14.41 10.96
N LYS A 156 -4.59 -15.58 11.57
CA LYS A 156 -5.88 -16.23 11.87
C LYS A 156 -6.69 -15.41 12.87
N HIS A 157 -6.04 -14.90 13.93
CA HIS A 157 -6.69 -14.05 14.92
C HIS A 157 -7.28 -12.79 14.30
N ASP A 158 -6.52 -12.09 13.45
CA ASP A 158 -7.01 -10.90 12.75
C ASP A 158 -8.19 -11.25 11.84
N SER A 159 -8.03 -12.27 11.00
CA SER A 159 -9.08 -12.69 10.05
C SER A 159 -10.37 -13.12 10.73
N ASP A 160 -10.30 -13.71 11.94
CA ASP A 160 -11.48 -14.04 12.75
C ASP A 160 -12.20 -12.81 13.33
N LEU A 161 -11.53 -11.66 13.41
CA LEU A 161 -12.15 -10.41 13.87
C LEU A 161 -12.80 -9.64 12.71
N VAL A 162 -12.39 -9.86 11.46
CA VAL A 162 -12.85 -9.11 10.29
C VAL A 162 -14.28 -9.48 9.93
N ASP A 163 -15.15 -8.48 9.76
CA ASP A 163 -16.51 -8.65 9.24
C ASP A 163 -16.55 -8.52 7.72
N TYR A 164 -15.76 -7.59 7.17
CA TYR A 164 -15.67 -7.34 5.73
C TYR A 164 -14.24 -7.12 5.30
N TRP A 165 -13.87 -7.75 4.19
CA TRP A 165 -12.57 -7.55 3.56
C TRP A 165 -12.77 -6.86 2.20
N LEU A 166 -12.03 -5.75 1.94
CA LEU A 166 -12.14 -5.07 0.66
C LEU A 166 -11.49 -5.89 -0.45
N SER A 167 -12.17 -6.01 -1.56
CA SER A 167 -11.68 -6.68 -2.75
C SER A 167 -11.83 -5.82 -4.00
N ASN A 168 -11.03 -6.10 -5.01
CA ASN A 168 -11.10 -5.46 -6.32
C ASN A 168 -11.13 -6.45 -7.51
N SER A 169 -11.07 -7.77 -7.26
CA SER A 169 -10.92 -8.73 -8.34
C SER A 169 -11.35 -10.14 -7.95
N ASP A 170 -11.79 -10.96 -8.92
CA ASP A 170 -12.05 -12.37 -8.70
C ASP A 170 -10.79 -13.12 -8.33
N TRP A 171 -9.65 -12.70 -8.90
CA TRP A 171 -8.36 -13.26 -8.55
C TRP A 171 -8.06 -13.09 -7.06
N TYR A 172 -8.27 -11.88 -6.53
CA TYR A 172 -8.03 -11.61 -5.12
C TYR A 172 -8.99 -12.36 -4.20
N ASP A 173 -10.28 -12.42 -4.55
CA ASP A 173 -11.27 -13.18 -3.77
C ASP A 173 -10.89 -14.66 -3.65
N LYS A 174 -10.39 -15.27 -4.74
CA LYS A 174 -9.91 -16.65 -4.74
C LYS A 174 -8.66 -16.87 -3.89
N THR A 175 -7.82 -15.85 -3.69
CA THR A 175 -6.59 -15.94 -2.90
C THR A 175 -6.80 -15.66 -1.41
N LEU A 176 -7.90 -15.04 -0.99
CA LEU A 176 -8.15 -14.70 0.41
C LEU A 176 -8.11 -15.90 1.37
N PRO A 177 -8.66 -17.09 1.05
CA PRO A 177 -8.62 -18.23 1.96
C PRO A 177 -7.22 -18.69 2.33
N THR A 178 -6.30 -18.72 1.38
CA THR A 178 -4.92 -19.16 1.58
C THR A 178 -3.99 -18.00 1.92
N GLY A 179 -4.10 -16.91 1.18
CA GLY A 179 -3.23 -15.74 1.31
C GLY A 179 -3.55 -14.84 2.50
N SER A 180 -4.75 -14.95 3.08
CA SER A 180 -5.15 -14.13 4.23
C SER A 180 -5.79 -14.91 5.37
N LEU A 181 -6.03 -16.22 5.23
CA LEU A 181 -6.80 -17.07 6.16
C LEU A 181 -8.22 -16.54 6.40
N TYR A 182 -8.83 -15.94 5.37
CA TYR A 182 -10.14 -15.30 5.47
C TYR A 182 -11.15 -15.95 4.53
N ASN A 183 -12.29 -16.37 5.08
CA ASN A 183 -13.42 -16.97 4.36
C ASN A 183 -14.74 -16.23 4.62
N GLY A 184 -14.65 -14.98 5.06
CA GLY A 184 -15.81 -14.15 5.38
C GLY A 184 -16.33 -13.36 4.18
N LYS A 185 -17.06 -12.28 4.46
CA LYS A 185 -17.67 -11.42 3.44
C LYS A 185 -16.66 -10.48 2.81
N THR A 186 -16.65 -10.40 1.49
CA THR A 186 -15.91 -9.38 0.75
C THR A 186 -16.81 -8.20 0.38
N LEU A 187 -16.23 -7.00 0.34
CA LEU A 187 -16.83 -5.83 -0.28
C LEU A 187 -16.05 -5.54 -1.57
N ARG A 188 -16.71 -5.80 -2.70
CA ARG A 188 -16.14 -5.58 -4.04
C ARG A 188 -16.24 -4.10 -4.40
N THR A 189 -15.44 -3.28 -3.76
CA THR A 189 -15.47 -1.82 -3.91
C THR A 189 -14.30 -1.26 -4.70
N GLY A 190 -13.29 -2.06 -4.97
CA GLY A 190 -12.00 -1.56 -5.41
C GLY A 190 -11.11 -1.17 -4.22
N SER A 191 -10.02 -0.49 -4.52
CA SER A 191 -9.02 0.00 -3.56
C SER A 191 -9.16 1.52 -3.39
N PRO A 192 -9.61 2.03 -2.25
CA PRO A 192 -9.79 3.48 -2.05
C PRO A 192 -8.58 4.34 -2.44
N ARG A 193 -7.37 3.84 -2.23
CA ARG A 193 -6.12 4.51 -2.62
C ARG A 193 -5.92 4.60 -4.14
N CYS A 194 -6.62 3.77 -4.92
CA CYS A 194 -6.57 3.82 -6.37
C CYS A 194 -7.54 4.85 -6.96
N ASP A 195 -8.48 5.41 -6.18
CA ASP A 195 -9.42 6.42 -6.65
C ASP A 195 -8.71 7.66 -7.22
N ILE A 196 -7.61 8.09 -6.60
CA ILE A 196 -6.81 9.21 -7.08
C ILE A 196 -6.10 8.87 -8.41
N LEU A 197 -5.69 7.61 -8.61
CA LEU A 197 -5.04 7.15 -9.84
C LEU A 197 -6.03 7.12 -11.00
N VAL A 198 -7.25 6.62 -10.76
CA VAL A 198 -8.35 6.68 -11.73
C VAL A 198 -8.68 8.13 -12.09
N LYS A 199 -8.71 9.03 -11.10
CA LYS A 199 -8.91 10.45 -11.32
C LYS A 199 -7.79 11.07 -12.16
N ALA A 200 -6.53 10.72 -11.88
CA ALA A 200 -5.38 11.21 -12.66
C ALA A 200 -5.43 10.77 -14.12
N LYS A 201 -5.91 9.55 -14.38
CA LYS A 201 -6.12 9.03 -15.74
C LYS A 201 -7.27 9.72 -16.47
N ASN A 202 -8.41 9.92 -15.80
CA ASN A 202 -9.68 10.25 -16.47
C ASN A 202 -10.07 11.73 -16.42
N THR A 203 -9.40 12.55 -15.56
CA THR A 203 -9.76 13.97 -15.40
C THR A 203 -8.70 14.83 -16.08
N PRO A 204 -9.05 15.53 -17.18
CA PRO A 204 -8.13 16.42 -17.89
C PRO A 204 -7.51 17.46 -16.91
N GLY A 205 -6.20 17.67 -17.03
CA GLY A 205 -5.43 18.63 -16.24
C GLY A 205 -5.19 18.23 -14.77
N PHE A 206 -5.82 17.16 -14.26
CA PHE A 206 -5.59 16.74 -12.87
C PHE A 206 -4.15 16.24 -12.66
N LYS A 207 -3.65 15.40 -13.56
CA LYS A 207 -2.27 14.90 -13.52
C LYS A 207 -1.26 16.05 -13.55
N ASP A 208 -1.46 17.06 -14.41
CA ASP A 208 -0.58 18.22 -14.52
C ASP A 208 -0.63 19.09 -13.26
N ALA A 209 -1.79 19.21 -12.63
CA ALA A 209 -1.90 19.87 -11.33
C ALA A 209 -1.09 19.14 -10.25
N VAL A 210 -1.12 17.80 -10.24
CA VAL A 210 -0.29 16.99 -9.32
C VAL A 210 1.20 17.17 -9.65
N LYS A 211 1.59 17.17 -10.94
CA LYS A 211 2.98 17.43 -11.35
C LYS A 211 3.48 18.78 -10.85
N ARG A 212 2.69 19.85 -10.97
CA ARG A 212 3.05 21.17 -10.42
C ARG A 212 3.28 21.13 -8.92
N GLN A 213 2.40 20.45 -8.17
CA GLN A 213 2.56 20.29 -6.72
C GLN A 213 3.85 19.51 -6.36
N ILE A 214 4.20 18.49 -7.14
CA ILE A 214 5.45 17.75 -6.95
C ILE A 214 6.63 18.68 -7.21
N CYS A 215 6.64 19.41 -8.33
CA CYS A 215 7.72 20.34 -8.67
C CYS A 215 7.91 21.41 -7.57
N GLU A 216 6.82 22.03 -7.13
CA GLU A 216 6.85 23.05 -6.08
C GLU A 216 7.39 22.48 -4.75
N LYS A 217 6.86 21.32 -4.32
CA LYS A 217 7.22 20.71 -3.04
C LYS A 217 8.66 20.16 -3.00
N GLN A 218 9.13 19.68 -4.14
CA GLN A 218 10.47 19.08 -4.27
C GLN A 218 11.51 20.05 -4.85
N GLU A 219 11.15 21.33 -4.99
CA GLU A 219 12.01 22.40 -5.50
C GLU A 219 12.63 22.07 -6.89
N ILE A 220 11.87 21.37 -7.74
CA ILE A 220 12.24 21.09 -9.11
C ILE A 220 12.02 22.35 -9.93
N SER A 221 13.11 22.89 -10.49
CA SER A 221 13.04 24.09 -11.33
C SER A 221 12.26 23.81 -12.62
N VAL A 222 11.21 24.58 -12.84
CA VAL A 222 10.39 24.55 -14.07
C VAL A 222 10.65 25.80 -14.93
N GLU A 223 11.75 26.55 -14.66
CA GLU A 223 12.09 27.75 -15.40
C GLU A 223 12.29 27.40 -16.89
N ASN A 224 11.52 28.07 -17.75
CA ASN A 224 11.54 27.88 -19.21
C ASN A 224 11.03 26.52 -19.73
N GLN A 225 10.33 25.71 -18.91
CA GLN A 225 9.70 24.47 -19.34
C GLN A 225 8.20 24.49 -19.07
N HIS A 226 7.42 23.93 -19.98
CA HIS A 226 6.01 23.65 -19.70
C HIS A 226 5.92 22.38 -18.82
N VAL A 227 5.02 22.36 -17.86
CA VAL A 227 4.83 21.20 -16.96
C VAL A 227 4.49 19.93 -17.72
N GLU A 228 3.96 20.08 -18.91
CA GLU A 228 3.62 19.00 -19.86
C GLU A 228 4.86 18.29 -20.40
N ASP A 229 6.00 19.01 -20.49
CA ASP A 229 7.30 18.48 -20.93
C ASP A 229 8.10 17.82 -19.79
N ILE A 230 7.61 17.93 -18.55
CA ILE A 230 8.21 17.30 -17.38
C ILE A 230 7.55 15.96 -17.13
N HIS A 231 8.36 14.91 -17.03
CA HIS A 231 7.90 13.56 -16.80
C HIS A 231 8.53 12.96 -15.56
N PHE A 232 7.75 12.12 -14.87
CA PHE A 232 8.18 11.44 -13.66
C PHE A 232 8.12 9.93 -13.83
N LEU A 233 9.27 9.28 -13.56
CA LEU A 233 9.33 7.85 -13.25
C LEU A 233 9.38 7.69 -11.73
N MET A 234 8.41 7.04 -11.10
CA MET A 234 8.56 6.63 -9.72
C MET A 234 9.25 5.26 -9.65
N TYR A 235 10.35 5.19 -8.90
CA TYR A 235 11.02 3.94 -8.56
C TYR A 235 10.77 3.57 -7.11
N ALA A 236 10.04 2.49 -6.88
CA ALA A 236 9.59 2.04 -5.56
C ALA A 236 9.92 0.55 -5.31
N PRO A 237 11.20 0.18 -5.10
CA PRO A 237 11.59 -1.20 -4.90
C PRO A 237 11.12 -1.73 -3.55
N THR A 238 10.95 -3.06 -3.45
CA THR A 238 10.65 -3.71 -2.19
C THR A 238 11.90 -3.86 -1.33
N PHE A 239 11.68 -3.77 -0.03
CA PHE A 239 12.75 -3.98 0.93
C PHE A 239 13.27 -5.43 0.90
N ARG A 240 14.60 -5.60 0.81
CA ARG A 240 15.29 -6.86 1.02
C ARG A 240 15.78 -6.89 2.47
N GLY A 241 15.28 -7.78 3.29
CA GLY A 241 15.68 -7.91 4.70
C GLY A 241 15.17 -9.21 5.30
N GLY A 242 15.85 -9.71 6.31
CA GLY A 242 15.60 -11.00 6.96
C GLY A 242 14.20 -11.20 7.50
N SER A 243 13.91 -12.42 7.94
CA SER A 243 12.62 -12.82 8.52
C SER A 243 12.32 -12.03 9.81
N GLN A 244 11.06 -12.04 10.26
CA GLN A 244 10.66 -11.43 11.54
C GLN A 244 11.36 -12.06 12.77
N GLU A 245 12.06 -13.17 12.59
CA GLU A 245 12.74 -13.95 13.64
C GLU A 245 14.23 -13.64 13.77
N THR A 246 14.85 -13.14 12.70
CA THR A 246 16.23 -12.65 12.74
C THR A 246 16.22 -11.14 12.87
N ASN A 247 17.14 -10.60 13.70
CA ASN A 247 17.44 -9.16 13.65
C ASN A 247 17.59 -8.80 12.19
N ARG A 248 16.68 -7.96 11.68
CA ARG A 248 16.61 -7.55 10.28
C ARG A 248 17.93 -6.89 9.89
N SER A 249 18.98 -7.71 9.72
CA SER A 249 20.19 -7.27 9.04
C SER A 249 19.77 -6.98 7.62
N ILE A 250 19.86 -5.74 7.25
CA ILE A 250 19.59 -5.27 5.90
C ILE A 250 20.79 -5.71 5.09
N GLU A 251 20.69 -6.83 4.41
CA GLU A 251 21.56 -7.09 3.27
C GLU A 251 21.02 -6.17 2.16
N VAL A 252 21.61 -5.00 2.09
CA VAL A 252 21.46 -4.13 0.93
C VAL A 252 22.46 -4.67 -0.09
N GLY A 253 22.01 -5.60 -0.91
CA GLY A 253 22.64 -5.83 -2.19
C GLY A 253 22.47 -4.56 -3.03
N ASP A 254 23.38 -4.29 -3.94
CA ASP A 254 23.34 -3.17 -4.88
C ASP A 254 22.26 -3.40 -5.97
N HIS A 255 21.02 -3.70 -5.53
CA HIS A 255 19.85 -3.99 -6.37
C HIS A 255 19.20 -2.73 -6.94
N PHE A 256 20.01 -1.78 -7.37
CA PHE A 256 19.51 -0.53 -7.95
C PHE A 256 19.85 -0.46 -9.44
N PRO A 257 18.94 0.05 -10.27
CA PRO A 257 19.23 0.30 -11.68
C PRO A 257 20.20 1.46 -11.83
N ASP A 258 20.87 1.51 -12.98
CA ASP A 258 21.60 2.70 -13.41
C ASP A 258 20.59 3.77 -13.83
N TYR A 259 20.37 4.75 -12.94
CA TYR A 259 19.37 5.79 -13.14
C TYR A 259 19.65 6.66 -14.36
N LYS A 260 20.94 6.85 -14.73
CA LYS A 260 21.29 7.62 -15.92
C LYS A 260 20.86 6.90 -17.18
N LEU A 261 21.15 5.61 -17.29
CA LEU A 261 20.72 4.80 -18.43
C LEU A 261 19.19 4.76 -18.55
N VAL A 262 18.49 4.65 -17.42
CA VAL A 262 17.00 4.67 -17.40
C VAL A 262 16.47 6.00 -17.90
N LYS A 263 17.00 7.13 -17.36
CA LYS A 263 16.59 8.47 -17.77
C LYS A 263 16.81 8.68 -19.27
N ASP A 264 18.04 8.42 -19.75
CA ASP A 264 18.41 8.62 -21.15
C ASP A 264 17.49 7.78 -22.08
N ALA A 265 17.15 6.54 -21.69
CA ALA A 265 16.24 5.67 -22.44
C ALA A 265 14.80 6.21 -22.48
N LEU A 266 14.30 6.74 -21.34
CA LEU A 266 12.98 7.34 -21.26
C LEU A 266 12.87 8.60 -22.12
N GLU A 267 13.86 9.50 -22.06
CA GLU A 267 13.91 10.70 -22.88
C GLU A 267 13.97 10.36 -24.37
N LYS A 268 14.77 9.38 -24.74
CA LYS A 268 14.87 8.90 -26.13
C LYS A 268 13.55 8.32 -26.63
N ARG A 269 12.82 7.58 -25.79
CA ARG A 269 11.59 6.89 -26.20
C ARG A 269 10.36 7.78 -26.17
N PHE A 270 10.24 8.64 -25.14
CA PHE A 270 9.02 9.39 -24.87
C PHE A 270 9.18 10.90 -25.06
N GLY A 271 10.42 11.41 -25.18
CA GLY A 271 10.73 12.85 -25.22
C GLY A 271 10.64 13.51 -23.83
N GLY A 272 10.73 14.84 -23.82
CA GLY A 272 10.64 15.65 -22.62
C GLY A 272 11.81 15.50 -21.65
N THR A 273 11.68 16.05 -20.46
CA THR A 273 12.66 15.98 -19.37
C THR A 273 12.17 15.02 -18.29
N TRP A 274 12.97 14.03 -17.98
CA TRP A 274 12.59 13.00 -17.02
C TRP A 274 13.30 13.16 -15.69
N TYR A 275 12.52 13.07 -14.61
CA TYR A 275 12.98 12.96 -13.23
C TYR A 275 12.63 11.59 -12.66
N ILE A 276 13.51 11.05 -11.81
CA ILE A 276 13.32 9.79 -11.11
C ILE A 276 12.97 10.09 -9.66
N LEU A 277 11.73 9.78 -9.28
CA LEU A 277 11.24 9.93 -7.93
C LEU A 277 11.51 8.64 -7.15
N LEU A 278 12.47 8.70 -6.21
CA LEU A 278 12.83 7.55 -5.39
C LEU A 278 11.87 7.40 -4.22
N ARG A 279 11.22 6.26 -4.13
CA ARG A 279 10.36 5.88 -3.01
C ARG A 279 10.95 4.68 -2.29
N LEU A 280 11.96 4.89 -1.49
CA LEU A 280 12.69 3.85 -0.77
C LEU A 280 12.12 3.63 0.62
N HIS A 281 12.35 2.43 1.19
CA HIS A 281 12.11 2.21 2.61
C HIS A 281 13.02 3.15 3.43
N PRO A 282 12.55 3.80 4.52
CA PRO A 282 13.33 4.80 5.27
C PRO A 282 14.74 4.34 5.69
N GLN A 283 14.91 3.05 5.95
CA GLN A 283 16.22 2.47 6.30
C GLN A 283 17.20 2.41 5.12
N LEU A 284 16.70 2.44 3.87
CA LEU A 284 17.53 2.43 2.67
C LEU A 284 17.95 3.83 2.25
N VAL A 285 17.15 4.85 2.55
CA VAL A 285 17.40 6.24 2.16
C VAL A 285 18.78 6.72 2.65
N ALA A 286 19.08 6.53 3.94
CA ALA A 286 20.32 7.01 4.53
C ALA A 286 21.58 6.41 3.86
N ARG A 287 21.53 5.13 3.49
CA ARG A 287 22.63 4.44 2.80
C ARG A 287 22.76 4.83 1.33
N HIS A 288 21.62 4.88 0.64
CA HIS A 288 21.58 5.22 -0.78
C HIS A 288 22.09 6.64 -1.04
N MET A 289 21.71 7.60 -0.18
CA MET A 289 22.20 8.97 -0.25
C MET A 289 23.68 9.13 0.11
N GLN A 290 24.25 8.20 0.90
CA GLN A 290 25.69 8.17 1.22
C GLN A 290 26.53 7.62 0.05
N SER A 291 25.96 6.79 -0.83
CA SER A 291 26.66 6.23 -1.99
C SER A 291 26.88 7.21 -3.15
N GLY A 292 26.55 8.49 -2.97
CA GLY A 292 26.86 9.54 -3.96
C GLY A 292 25.86 9.66 -5.12
N CYS A 293 24.70 9.02 -5.04
CA CYS A 293 23.63 9.10 -6.05
C CYS A 293 22.87 10.44 -6.06
N LYS A 294 23.54 11.55 -5.75
CA LYS A 294 22.96 12.89 -5.91
C LYS A 294 23.10 13.33 -7.34
N SER A 295 22.00 13.52 -8.03
CA SER A 295 21.96 14.18 -9.33
C SER A 295 20.70 15.03 -9.43
N GLU A 296 20.73 16.05 -10.29
CA GLU A 296 19.63 17.01 -10.46
C GLU A 296 18.30 16.36 -10.89
N TYR A 297 18.38 15.16 -11.51
CA TYR A 297 17.20 14.43 -11.98
C TYR A 297 16.71 13.32 -11.02
N ILE A 298 17.36 13.14 -9.85
CA ILE A 298 16.96 12.15 -8.84
C ILE A 298 16.38 12.89 -7.63
N VAL A 299 15.12 12.61 -7.31
CA VAL A 299 14.39 13.26 -6.22
C VAL A 299 13.92 12.22 -5.20
N ASP A 300 14.30 12.39 -3.94
CA ASP A 300 13.89 11.49 -2.86
C ASP A 300 12.51 11.89 -2.29
N VAL A 301 11.49 11.11 -2.62
CA VAL A 301 10.12 11.25 -2.10
C VAL A 301 9.78 10.22 -1.01
N SER A 302 10.78 9.57 -0.42
CA SER A 302 10.59 8.50 0.56
C SER A 302 9.95 8.96 1.87
N ARG A 303 10.03 10.26 2.18
CA ARG A 303 9.45 10.86 3.38
C ARG A 303 7.99 11.26 3.23
N GLU A 304 7.47 11.25 2.02
CA GLU A 304 6.05 11.54 1.79
C GLU A 304 5.18 10.45 2.42
N ASP A 305 4.14 10.83 3.12
CA ASP A 305 3.30 9.85 3.84
C ASP A 305 2.51 8.99 2.85
N ASP A 306 1.94 9.57 1.80
CA ASP A 306 1.14 8.85 0.81
C ASP A 306 1.81 8.79 -0.57
N MET A 307 2.21 7.58 -0.96
CA MET A 307 2.80 7.30 -2.27
C MET A 307 1.84 7.60 -3.42
N TYR A 308 0.53 7.42 -3.22
CA TYR A 308 -0.48 7.50 -4.28
C TYR A 308 -0.72 8.93 -4.75
N GLU A 309 -0.54 9.92 -3.86
CA GLU A 309 -0.58 11.32 -4.25
C GLU A 309 0.56 11.68 -5.22
N ILE A 310 1.75 11.12 -4.99
CA ILE A 310 2.90 11.31 -5.88
C ILE A 310 2.72 10.51 -7.17
N LEU A 311 2.33 9.22 -7.05
CA LEU A 311 2.13 8.33 -8.18
C LEU A 311 1.11 8.88 -9.19
N ALA A 312 0.08 9.59 -8.72
CA ALA A 312 -0.92 10.22 -9.58
C ALA A 312 -0.34 11.27 -10.56
N GLY A 313 0.86 11.79 -10.30
CA GLY A 313 1.59 12.69 -11.20
C GLY A 313 2.61 11.98 -12.09
N CYS A 314 2.81 10.66 -11.95
CA CYS A 314 3.86 9.94 -12.67
C CYS A 314 3.44 9.50 -14.07
N ASP A 315 4.42 9.44 -14.98
CA ASP A 315 4.26 9.02 -16.38
C ASP A 315 4.76 7.60 -16.61
N ALA A 316 5.56 7.07 -15.69
CA ALA A 316 6.01 5.68 -15.66
C ALA A 316 6.21 5.22 -14.21
N PHE A 317 6.17 3.92 -14.00
CA PHE A 317 6.42 3.30 -12.71
C PHE A 317 7.46 2.19 -12.85
N MET A 318 8.40 2.12 -11.92
CA MET A 318 9.37 1.04 -11.85
C MET A 318 9.41 0.48 -10.44
N THR A 319 9.46 -0.83 -10.35
CA THR A 319 9.58 -1.56 -9.09
C THR A 319 10.25 -2.91 -9.33
N ASP A 320 10.18 -3.79 -8.36
CA ASP A 320 10.59 -5.18 -8.46
C ASP A 320 9.37 -6.12 -8.25
N TYR A 321 9.28 -6.78 -7.12
CA TYR A 321 8.16 -7.68 -6.75
C TYR A 321 7.05 -6.99 -5.93
N SER A 322 6.89 -5.67 -6.08
CA SER A 322 5.87 -4.93 -5.35
C SER A 322 4.49 -5.04 -5.99
N SER A 323 3.47 -5.28 -5.16
CA SER A 323 2.07 -5.21 -5.57
C SER A 323 1.64 -3.83 -6.09
N ALA A 324 2.44 -2.78 -5.85
CA ALA A 324 2.17 -1.44 -6.35
C ALA A 324 2.19 -1.36 -7.89
N ALA A 325 2.82 -2.32 -8.59
CA ALA A 325 2.73 -2.45 -10.04
C ALA A 325 1.27 -2.60 -10.51
N PHE A 326 0.48 -3.42 -9.82
CA PHE A 326 -0.93 -3.61 -10.16
C PHE A 326 -1.78 -2.36 -9.87
N ASP A 327 -1.43 -1.60 -8.84
CA ASP A 327 -2.09 -0.32 -8.56
C ASP A 327 -1.73 0.74 -9.60
N ALA A 328 -0.44 0.87 -9.96
CA ALA A 328 0.03 1.78 -11.00
C ALA A 328 -0.59 1.46 -12.37
N ALA A 329 -0.87 0.18 -12.65
CA ALA A 329 -1.52 -0.29 -13.87
C ALA A 329 -2.90 0.36 -14.11
N VAL A 330 -3.58 0.82 -13.06
CA VAL A 330 -4.85 1.57 -13.15
C VAL A 330 -4.70 2.85 -13.97
N MET A 331 -3.51 3.46 -13.97
CA MET A 331 -3.22 4.67 -14.74
C MET A 331 -2.87 4.39 -16.21
N GLU A 332 -2.71 3.13 -16.61
CA GLU A 332 -2.27 2.71 -17.96
C GLU A 332 -0.90 3.28 -18.38
N ILE A 333 -0.06 3.62 -17.41
CA ILE A 333 1.32 4.09 -17.64
C ILE A 333 2.28 2.90 -17.81
N PRO A 334 3.43 3.07 -18.49
CA PRO A 334 4.47 2.05 -18.59
C PRO A 334 4.94 1.57 -17.23
N ILE A 335 5.02 0.25 -17.02
CA ILE A 335 5.48 -0.36 -15.78
C ILE A 335 6.64 -1.31 -16.08
N PHE A 336 7.78 -1.05 -15.43
CA PHE A 336 9.01 -1.83 -15.56
C PHE A 336 9.28 -2.56 -14.25
N LEU A 337 9.59 -3.86 -14.35
CA LEU A 337 10.04 -4.67 -13.22
C LEU A 337 11.55 -4.86 -13.34
N TYR A 338 12.31 -4.23 -12.44
CA TYR A 338 13.74 -4.42 -12.35
C TYR A 338 14.07 -5.45 -11.26
N CYS A 339 14.36 -6.68 -11.66
CA CYS A 339 14.51 -7.85 -10.80
C CYS A 339 15.89 -8.51 -11.05
N ASP A 340 16.97 -7.86 -10.61
CA ASP A 340 18.35 -8.34 -10.82
C ASP A 340 18.68 -9.60 -10.01
N ASP A 341 17.87 -9.91 -9.01
CA ASP A 341 17.91 -11.13 -8.19
C ASP A 341 16.87 -12.19 -8.59
N TYR A 342 16.29 -12.11 -9.81
CA TYR A 342 15.16 -12.94 -10.23
C TYR A 342 15.42 -14.45 -10.07
N ASP A 343 16.60 -14.93 -10.44
CA ASP A 343 16.95 -16.36 -10.39
C ASP A 343 17.04 -16.90 -8.95
N THR A 344 17.32 -16.04 -7.98
CA THR A 344 17.52 -16.44 -6.56
C THR A 344 16.33 -16.07 -5.68
N TYR A 345 15.50 -15.11 -6.09
CA TYR A 345 14.43 -14.57 -5.29
C TYR A 345 13.41 -15.61 -4.80
N GLU A 346 12.98 -16.52 -5.69
CA GLU A 346 12.00 -17.56 -5.34
C GLU A 346 12.57 -18.59 -4.34
N GLN A 347 13.90 -18.83 -4.39
CA GLN A 347 14.56 -19.73 -3.44
C GLN A 347 14.51 -19.18 -2.01
N GLU A 348 14.62 -17.87 -1.86
CA GLU A 348 14.63 -17.20 -0.56
C GLU A 348 13.23 -16.85 -0.04
N ARG A 349 12.31 -16.51 -0.93
CA ARG A 349 11.00 -15.91 -0.58
C ARG A 349 9.80 -16.78 -0.87
N GLY A 350 10.00 -17.91 -1.57
CA GLY A 350 8.95 -18.79 -2.06
C GLY A 350 8.49 -18.42 -3.46
N LYS A 351 7.85 -19.40 -4.11
CA LYS A 351 7.39 -19.29 -5.50
C LYS A 351 6.43 -18.10 -5.66
N LEU A 352 6.69 -17.28 -6.67
CA LEU A 352 5.81 -16.16 -7.01
C LEU A 352 4.41 -16.65 -7.45
N LEU A 353 3.40 -15.83 -7.21
CA LEU A 353 2.01 -16.12 -7.60
C LEU A 353 1.75 -15.95 -9.10
N TRP A 354 2.71 -15.32 -9.79
CA TRP A 354 2.68 -15.05 -11.22
C TRP A 354 4.02 -15.44 -11.85
N ASP A 355 3.98 -16.02 -13.02
CA ASP A 355 5.17 -16.16 -13.84
C ASP A 355 5.46 -14.81 -14.52
N LEU A 356 6.54 -14.14 -14.09
CA LEU A 356 6.89 -12.81 -14.59
C LEU A 356 7.37 -12.82 -16.06
N ASN A 357 7.74 -13.99 -16.59
CA ASN A 357 8.11 -14.17 -17.99
C ASN A 357 6.90 -14.47 -18.90
N SER A 358 5.72 -14.62 -18.32
CA SER A 358 4.54 -15.01 -19.09
C SER A 358 3.88 -13.81 -19.78
N ASP A 359 3.32 -14.04 -20.97
CA ASP A 359 2.53 -13.06 -21.71
C ASP A 359 1.20 -12.69 -21.02
N THR A 360 0.92 -13.26 -19.85
CA THR A 360 -0.28 -12.94 -19.06
C THR A 360 -0.14 -11.68 -18.22
N LEU A 361 1.09 -11.21 -18.01
CA LEU A 361 1.38 -9.95 -17.33
C LEU A 361 1.84 -8.89 -18.32
N PRO A 362 1.31 -7.66 -18.22
CA PRO A 362 1.72 -6.56 -19.11
C PRO A 362 3.08 -5.98 -18.72
N PHE A 363 3.57 -6.26 -17.50
CA PHE A 363 4.75 -5.61 -16.93
C PHE A 363 6.04 -6.07 -17.59
N ILE A 364 6.94 -5.13 -17.83
CA ILE A 364 8.19 -5.39 -18.55
C ILE A 364 9.26 -5.83 -17.57
N LEU A 365 9.48 -7.15 -17.47
CA LEU A 365 10.54 -7.73 -16.67
C LEU A 365 11.92 -7.45 -17.27
N THR A 366 12.86 -7.04 -16.41
CA THR A 366 14.28 -6.85 -16.73
C THR A 366 15.13 -7.31 -15.55
N THR A 367 16.30 -7.88 -15.84
CA THR A 367 17.21 -8.43 -14.84
C THR A 367 18.54 -7.70 -14.78
N HIS A 368 18.84 -6.85 -15.76
CA HIS A 368 20.07 -6.04 -15.78
C HIS A 368 19.91 -4.74 -16.58
N ASN A 369 20.78 -3.76 -16.33
CA ASN A 369 20.67 -2.39 -16.83
C ASN A 369 20.59 -2.28 -18.36
N LEU A 370 21.40 -3.03 -19.10
CA LEU A 370 21.40 -2.96 -20.57
C LEU A 370 20.12 -3.53 -21.18
N GLU A 371 19.51 -4.53 -20.54
CA GLU A 371 18.21 -5.05 -20.95
C GLU A 371 17.11 -4.01 -20.65
N LEU A 372 17.14 -3.41 -19.47
CA LEU A 372 16.21 -2.35 -19.07
C LEU A 372 16.24 -1.20 -20.08
N GLN A 373 17.43 -0.68 -20.40
CA GLN A 373 17.61 0.36 -21.40
C GLN A 373 16.96 -0.02 -22.73
N LYS A 374 17.30 -1.20 -23.27
CA LYS A 374 16.77 -1.68 -24.55
C LYS A 374 15.24 -1.83 -24.55
N LYS A 375 14.67 -2.35 -23.45
CA LYS A 375 13.20 -2.57 -23.36
C LYS A 375 12.46 -1.25 -23.18
N VAL A 376 13.02 -0.27 -22.47
CA VAL A 376 12.48 1.10 -22.40
C VAL A 376 12.50 1.76 -23.78
N GLU A 377 13.64 1.75 -24.48
CA GLU A 377 13.77 2.36 -25.81
C GLU A 377 12.83 1.74 -26.85
N LYS A 378 12.53 0.44 -26.72
CA LYS A 378 11.65 -0.33 -27.62
C LYS A 378 10.22 -0.47 -27.10
N PHE A 379 9.83 0.26 -26.05
CA PHE A 379 8.51 0.14 -25.46
C PHE A 379 7.41 0.36 -26.49
N ASP A 380 6.52 -0.61 -26.64
CA ASP A 380 5.34 -0.54 -27.50
C ASP A 380 4.07 -0.35 -26.69
N SER A 381 3.53 0.86 -26.73
CA SER A 381 2.33 1.23 -25.97
C SER A 381 1.08 0.44 -26.43
N ALA A 382 0.97 0.09 -27.69
CA ALA A 382 -0.21 -0.63 -28.22
C ALA A 382 -0.23 -2.07 -27.70
N SER A 383 0.90 -2.77 -27.79
CA SER A 383 1.08 -4.12 -27.26
C SER A 383 0.89 -4.15 -25.75
N TYR A 384 1.52 -3.21 -25.03
CA TYR A 384 1.39 -3.06 -23.58
C TYR A 384 -0.07 -2.88 -23.14
N ASN A 385 -0.80 -1.96 -23.77
CA ASN A 385 -2.20 -1.70 -23.43
C ASN A 385 -3.10 -2.89 -23.76
N THR A 386 -2.79 -3.68 -24.79
CA THR A 386 -3.52 -4.91 -25.10
C THR A 386 -3.32 -5.95 -24.02
N SER A 387 -2.09 -6.18 -23.58
CA SER A 387 -1.75 -7.10 -22.48
C SER A 387 -2.35 -6.64 -21.15
N LEU A 388 -2.35 -5.31 -20.90
CA LEU A 388 -2.95 -4.73 -19.70
C LEU A 388 -4.47 -4.98 -19.64
N LYS A 389 -5.17 -4.72 -20.74
CA LYS A 389 -6.61 -5.00 -20.84
C LYS A 389 -6.91 -6.49 -20.64
N LYS A 390 -6.08 -7.37 -21.21
CA LYS A 390 -6.20 -8.81 -21.01
C LYS A 390 -6.06 -9.17 -19.53
N MET A 391 -5.04 -8.68 -18.81
CA MET A 391 -4.86 -8.91 -17.38
C MET A 391 -6.08 -8.44 -16.58
N VAL A 392 -6.61 -7.25 -16.86
CA VAL A 392 -7.82 -6.72 -16.19
C VAL A 392 -9.02 -7.64 -16.40
N ILE A 393 -9.23 -8.13 -17.62
CA ILE A 393 -10.32 -9.07 -17.94
C ILE A 393 -10.11 -10.41 -17.23
N ASP A 394 -8.92 -11.01 -17.33
CA ASP A 394 -8.60 -12.33 -16.78
C ASP A 394 -8.71 -12.36 -15.24
N THR A 395 -8.41 -11.25 -14.59
CA THR A 395 -8.52 -11.10 -13.13
C THR A 395 -9.88 -10.59 -12.69
N ASN A 396 -10.70 -10.10 -13.60
CA ASN A 396 -11.90 -9.30 -13.33
C ASN A 396 -11.62 -8.16 -12.33
N MET A 397 -10.51 -7.43 -12.58
CA MET A 397 -10.11 -6.31 -11.74
C MET A 397 -11.04 -5.11 -11.97
N GLN A 398 -11.50 -4.52 -10.89
CA GLN A 398 -12.43 -3.39 -10.89
C GLN A 398 -11.88 -2.25 -10.04
N GLU A 399 -11.49 -1.16 -10.71
CA GLU A 399 -11.06 0.10 -10.09
C GLU A 399 -11.75 1.25 -10.86
N ASP A 400 -12.88 1.72 -10.35
CA ASP A 400 -13.75 2.71 -11.02
C ASP A 400 -13.60 4.15 -10.46
N GLY A 401 -12.71 4.34 -9.49
CA GLY A 401 -12.49 5.64 -8.84
C GLY A 401 -13.57 6.02 -7.82
N LYS A 402 -14.36 5.06 -7.34
CA LYS A 402 -15.43 5.26 -6.38
C LYS A 402 -15.30 4.36 -5.15
N ALA A 403 -14.16 3.71 -4.96
CA ALA A 403 -13.97 2.73 -3.90
C ALA A 403 -14.19 3.34 -2.51
N ALA A 404 -13.61 4.51 -2.23
CA ALA A 404 -13.81 5.22 -0.96
C ALA A 404 -15.29 5.54 -0.72
N ARG A 405 -15.97 6.05 -1.74
CA ARG A 405 -17.41 6.36 -1.69
C ARG A 405 -18.24 5.11 -1.38
N ASN A 406 -17.99 4.01 -2.07
CA ASN A 406 -18.74 2.76 -1.91
C ASN A 406 -18.55 2.15 -0.50
N VAL A 407 -17.32 2.22 0.04
CA VAL A 407 -17.04 1.82 1.43
C VAL A 407 -17.81 2.68 2.43
N VAL A 408 -17.84 4.00 2.22
CA VAL A 408 -18.57 4.92 3.12
C VAL A 408 -20.08 4.74 3.00
N GLU A 409 -20.61 4.44 1.83
CA GLU A 409 -22.03 4.08 1.66
C GLU A 409 -22.38 2.82 2.45
N HIS A 410 -21.51 1.80 2.44
CA HIS A 410 -21.68 0.61 3.26
C HIS A 410 -21.66 0.94 4.77
N ILE A 411 -20.74 1.79 5.23
CA ILE A 411 -20.67 2.23 6.64
C ILE A 411 -21.96 2.97 7.05
N CYS A 412 -22.52 3.80 6.19
CA CYS A 412 -23.73 4.57 6.46
C CYS A 412 -24.99 3.69 6.54
N SER A 413 -25.00 2.56 5.83
CA SER A 413 -26.13 1.63 5.79
C SER A 413 -26.08 0.53 6.87
N SER A 414 -24.97 0.41 7.61
CA SER A 414 -24.76 -0.56 8.68
C SER A 414 -25.10 0.00 10.06
#